data_0a2559ebbf1bc6dcfbb54f53bfb27bbb
#
_entry.id   0a2559ebbf1bc6dcfbb54f53bfb27bbb
#
_cell.length_a   1.000
_cell.length_b   1.000
_cell.length_c   1.000
_cell.angle_alpha   90.00
_cell.angle_beta   90.00
_cell.angle_gamma   90.00
#
_symmetry.space_group_name_H-M   'P 1'
#
loop_
_entity.id
_entity.type
_entity.pdbx_description
1 polymer ?
#
loop_
_entity_poly.entity_id
_entity_poly.type
_entity_poly.pdbx_seq_one_letter_code
_entity_poly.pdbx_strand_id
1 'polypeptide(L)'
;MILWVKGNTMTEISAQPFVKWAGGKRQLLEQIKARLPEHFNGYMEPFVGGGAVYFDLQPEKSIINDINESLINAYLQIKISPEEFADAISEYDKRIADGGKEYYYKVRENYNDKMMRAEYDMELAVLFVFLNKHCFNGLYRVNGRGLFNVPYNNSVRESCSKESIMAVSQSLQKVKIMKGDFQNACDLAEKGDFVFIDSPYAPLNPTSFESYTKEGFDIESHRRLADVFRELT
;
A
#
# COMPACT_ATOMS: atom_id res chain seq x y z
N MET A 1 -37.53 -27.88 22.53
CA MET A 1 -36.46 -28.60 21.81
C MET A 1 -35.79 -27.57 20.90
N ILE A 2 -34.68 -26.98 21.35
CA ILE A 2 -33.96 -25.94 20.62
C ILE A 2 -32.92 -26.65 19.81
N LEU A 3 -33.10 -26.71 18.49
CA LEU A 3 -32.11 -27.21 17.54
C LEU A 3 -31.00 -26.19 17.36
N TRP A 4 -29.81 -26.44 17.88
CA TRP A 4 -28.58 -25.74 17.51
C TRP A 4 -28.15 -26.19 16.11
N VAL A 5 -28.34 -25.33 15.12
CA VAL A 5 -27.70 -25.48 13.82
C VAL A 5 -26.23 -25.14 14.03
N LYS A 6 -25.32 -26.10 13.82
CA LYS A 6 -23.89 -25.85 13.77
C LYS A 6 -23.62 -24.82 12.65
N GLY A 7 -23.40 -23.56 13.02
CA GLY A 7 -22.93 -22.54 12.09
C GLY A 7 -21.52 -22.96 11.63
N ASN A 8 -21.33 -23.02 10.32
CA ASN A 8 -20.01 -22.95 9.71
C ASN A 8 -19.35 -21.68 10.25
N THR A 9 -18.33 -21.80 11.08
CA THR A 9 -17.40 -20.73 11.39
C THR A 9 -16.66 -20.44 10.10
N MET A 10 -17.17 -19.47 9.30
CA MET A 10 -16.35 -18.85 8.28
C MET A 10 -15.18 -18.25 9.03
N THR A 11 -13.98 -18.74 8.77
CA THR A 11 -12.74 -18.10 9.23
C THR A 11 -12.75 -16.70 8.66
N GLU A 12 -12.93 -15.69 9.50
CA GLU A 12 -12.82 -14.28 9.07
C GLU A 12 -11.45 -14.10 8.46
N ILE A 13 -11.42 -13.72 7.19
CA ILE A 13 -10.16 -13.42 6.50
C ILE A 13 -9.66 -12.08 7.05
N SER A 14 -8.55 -12.13 7.77
CA SER A 14 -7.90 -10.93 8.28
C SER A 14 -7.38 -10.05 7.13
N ALA A 15 -7.53 -8.74 7.25
CA ALA A 15 -6.98 -7.78 6.30
C ALA A 15 -5.46 -7.94 6.19
N GLN A 16 -4.94 -7.91 4.98
CA GLN A 16 -3.53 -8.09 4.65
C GLN A 16 -3.12 -7.09 3.56
N PRO A 17 -1.83 -6.75 3.44
CA PRO A 17 -1.35 -5.92 2.34
C PRO A 17 -1.82 -6.43 0.98
N PHE A 18 -2.54 -5.59 0.24
CA PHE A 18 -3.05 -5.90 -1.10
C PHE A 18 -2.01 -5.69 -2.21
N VAL A 19 -0.86 -5.08 -1.89
CA VAL A 19 0.30 -4.92 -2.77
C VAL A 19 1.54 -5.55 -2.15
N LYS A 20 2.51 -5.90 -2.98
CA LYS A 20 3.88 -6.17 -2.56
C LYS A 20 4.62 -4.84 -2.53
N TRP A 21 5.27 -4.55 -1.43
CA TRP A 21 6.01 -3.29 -1.28
C TRP A 21 7.41 -3.56 -0.75
N ALA A 22 8.42 -2.94 -1.37
CA ALA A 22 9.79 -3.12 -0.92
C ALA A 22 9.96 -2.54 0.48
N GLY A 23 10.77 -3.17 1.31
CA GLY A 23 10.92 -2.80 2.72
C GLY A 23 9.77 -3.24 3.64
N GLY A 24 8.74 -3.95 3.11
CA GLY A 24 7.58 -4.38 3.91
C GLY A 24 7.98 -5.14 5.18
N LYS A 25 7.41 -4.74 6.32
CA LYS A 25 7.80 -5.18 7.68
C LYS A 25 7.18 -6.51 8.13
N ARG A 26 6.58 -7.28 7.20
CA ARG A 26 5.87 -8.55 7.55
C ARG A 26 6.72 -9.52 8.37
N GLN A 27 8.02 -9.64 8.08
CA GLN A 27 8.94 -10.52 8.81
C GLN A 27 9.35 -9.96 10.18
N LEU A 28 9.11 -8.69 10.43
CA LEU A 28 9.49 -7.99 11.66
C LEU A 28 8.29 -7.73 12.58
N LEU A 29 7.06 -8.12 12.21
CA LEU A 29 5.84 -7.79 12.94
C LEU A 29 5.91 -8.20 14.42
N GLU A 30 6.35 -9.41 14.72
CA GLU A 30 6.49 -9.88 16.11
C GLU A 30 7.49 -9.04 16.90
N GLN A 31 8.60 -8.62 16.27
CA GLN A 31 9.60 -7.78 16.91
C GLN A 31 9.10 -6.36 17.13
N ILE A 32 8.28 -5.84 16.19
CA ILE A 32 7.64 -4.53 16.29
C ILE A 32 6.61 -4.57 17.42
N LYS A 33 5.71 -5.56 17.44
CA LYS A 33 4.70 -5.74 18.47
C LYS A 33 5.29 -5.81 19.88
N ALA A 34 6.41 -6.52 20.04
CA ALA A 34 7.10 -6.63 21.32
C ALA A 34 7.70 -5.31 21.85
N ARG A 35 7.73 -4.26 21.02
CA ARG A 35 8.27 -2.93 21.35
C ARG A 35 7.23 -1.83 21.33
N LEU A 36 5.97 -2.17 21.05
CA LEU A 36 4.88 -1.20 21.12
C LEU A 36 4.69 -0.74 22.59
N PRO A 37 4.29 0.51 22.80
CA PRO A 37 3.80 0.92 24.10
C PRO A 37 2.54 0.12 24.47
N GLU A 38 2.33 -0.13 25.77
CA GLU A 38 1.15 -0.86 26.25
C GLU A 38 -0.16 -0.17 25.86
N HIS A 39 -0.14 1.18 25.79
CA HIS A 39 -1.28 2.00 25.40
C HIS A 39 -0.84 3.17 24.52
N PHE A 40 -1.64 3.51 23.54
CA PHE A 40 -1.55 4.74 22.74
C PHE A 40 -2.94 5.24 22.37
N ASN A 41 -3.09 6.56 22.16
CA ASN A 41 -4.38 7.20 21.86
C ASN A 41 -4.76 7.07 20.39
N GLY A 42 -3.78 7.22 19.49
CA GLY A 42 -3.92 7.10 18.06
C GLY A 42 -2.68 6.47 17.43
N TYR A 43 -2.81 6.00 16.21
CA TYR A 43 -1.74 5.40 15.41
C TYR A 43 -1.49 6.21 14.15
N MET A 44 -0.23 6.40 13.82
CA MET A 44 0.14 7.10 12.60
C MET A 44 1.25 6.37 11.86
N GLU A 45 1.08 6.23 10.54
CA GLU A 45 2.09 5.64 9.63
C GLU A 45 2.33 6.59 8.45
N PRO A 46 3.31 7.54 8.57
CA PRO A 46 3.58 8.57 7.56
C PRO A 46 4.15 8.03 6.24
N PHE A 47 4.66 6.80 6.25
CA PHE A 47 5.22 6.07 5.10
C PHE A 47 4.58 4.68 5.04
N VAL A 48 3.27 4.62 4.75
CA VAL A 48 2.51 3.37 4.90
C VAL A 48 2.93 2.27 3.93
N GLY A 49 3.33 2.61 2.71
CA GLY A 49 3.67 1.61 1.71
C GLY A 49 2.58 0.54 1.58
N GLY A 50 2.95 -0.73 1.77
CA GLY A 50 1.98 -1.84 1.77
C GLY A 50 1.13 -1.97 3.03
N GLY A 51 1.36 -1.18 4.09
CA GLY A 51 0.57 -1.16 5.31
C GLY A 51 0.71 -2.41 6.20
N ALA A 52 1.85 -3.08 6.16
CA ALA A 52 2.02 -4.35 6.87
C ALA A 52 1.79 -4.22 8.39
N VAL A 53 2.25 -3.14 8.99
CA VAL A 53 2.09 -2.87 10.44
C VAL A 53 0.66 -2.43 10.73
N TYR A 54 0.12 -1.52 9.95
CA TYR A 54 -1.26 -1.06 10.08
C TYR A 54 -2.26 -2.23 10.01
N PHE A 55 -2.17 -3.12 8.99
CA PHE A 55 -3.10 -4.25 8.83
C PHE A 55 -2.95 -5.33 9.91
N ASP A 56 -1.77 -5.47 10.51
CA ASP A 56 -1.57 -6.40 11.64
C ASP A 56 -2.16 -5.85 12.93
N LEU A 57 -1.98 -4.57 13.21
CA LEU A 57 -2.44 -3.92 14.45
C LEU A 57 -3.91 -3.51 14.41
N GLN A 58 -4.41 -3.02 13.28
CA GLN A 58 -5.75 -2.47 13.06
C GLN A 58 -6.22 -1.52 14.17
N PRO A 59 -5.47 -0.45 14.48
CA PRO A 59 -5.82 0.45 15.56
C PRO A 59 -7.11 1.22 15.27
N GLU A 60 -7.91 1.52 16.31
CA GLU A 60 -9.24 2.16 16.13
C GLU A 60 -9.16 3.57 15.52
N LYS A 61 -8.19 4.38 15.97
CA LYS A 61 -7.94 5.75 15.47
C LYS A 61 -6.62 5.74 14.72
N SER A 62 -6.67 5.84 13.40
CA SER A 62 -5.47 5.71 12.56
C SER A 62 -5.39 6.76 11.48
N ILE A 63 -4.16 7.22 11.22
CA ILE A 63 -3.79 8.04 10.08
C ILE A 63 -2.70 7.29 9.30
N ILE A 64 -2.91 7.06 8.01
CA ILE A 64 -1.90 6.51 7.12
C ILE A 64 -1.63 7.49 5.98
N ASN A 65 -0.37 7.59 5.59
CA ASN A 65 0.07 8.48 4.52
C ASN A 65 1.13 7.83 3.65
N ASP A 66 1.16 8.21 2.40
CA ASP A 66 2.28 7.94 1.48
C ASP A 66 2.37 9.04 0.43
N ILE A 67 3.56 9.28 -0.08
CA ILE A 67 3.78 10.22 -1.18
C ILE A 67 3.36 9.63 -2.53
N ASN A 68 3.26 8.31 -2.65
CA ASN A 68 2.91 7.63 -3.89
C ASN A 68 1.40 7.75 -4.18
N GLU A 69 1.06 8.58 -5.15
CA GLU A 69 -0.34 8.87 -5.51
C GLU A 69 -1.10 7.64 -6.00
N SER A 70 -0.47 6.76 -6.79
CA SER A 70 -1.13 5.54 -7.28
C SER A 70 -1.44 4.57 -6.15
N LEU A 71 -0.53 4.46 -5.18
CA LEU A 71 -0.74 3.65 -3.99
C LEU A 71 -1.90 4.18 -3.15
N ILE A 72 -1.90 5.48 -2.85
CA ILE A 72 -2.98 6.10 -2.08
C ILE A 72 -4.31 6.06 -2.82
N ASN A 73 -4.31 6.24 -4.15
CA ASN A 73 -5.51 6.04 -4.95
C ASN A 73 -6.07 4.62 -4.79
N ALA A 74 -5.21 3.58 -4.82
CA ALA A 74 -5.66 2.21 -4.61
C ALA A 74 -6.25 1.99 -3.19
N TYR A 75 -5.64 2.54 -2.15
CA TYR A 75 -6.22 2.53 -0.80
C TYR A 75 -7.60 3.17 -0.76
N LEU A 76 -7.77 4.33 -1.40
CA LEU A 76 -9.05 5.07 -1.42
C LEU A 76 -10.12 4.33 -2.21
N GLN A 77 -9.80 3.78 -3.39
CA GLN A 77 -10.77 3.05 -4.21
C GLN A 77 -11.23 1.75 -3.52
N ILE A 78 -10.32 0.99 -2.91
CA ILE A 78 -10.66 -0.19 -2.11
C ILE A 78 -11.53 0.20 -0.90
N LYS A 79 -11.24 1.32 -0.23
CA LYS A 79 -12.04 1.79 0.89
C LYS A 79 -13.47 2.14 0.47
N ILE A 80 -13.64 2.83 -0.66
CA ILE A 80 -14.92 3.43 -1.07
C ILE A 80 -15.77 2.45 -1.86
N SER A 81 -15.18 1.69 -2.80
CA SER A 81 -15.89 0.82 -3.74
C SER A 81 -15.23 -0.57 -3.86
N PRO A 82 -15.16 -1.36 -2.76
CA PRO A 82 -14.41 -2.62 -2.73
C PRO A 82 -14.97 -3.67 -3.69
N GLU A 83 -16.28 -3.75 -3.87
CA GLU A 83 -16.91 -4.72 -4.78
C GLU A 83 -16.55 -4.42 -6.23
N GLU A 84 -16.69 -3.17 -6.65
CA GLU A 84 -16.34 -2.72 -8.01
C GLU A 84 -14.85 -2.96 -8.28
N PHE A 85 -13.97 -2.64 -7.30
CA PHE A 85 -12.55 -2.90 -7.40
C PHE A 85 -12.24 -4.39 -7.56
N ALA A 86 -12.86 -5.25 -6.73
CA ALA A 86 -12.65 -6.70 -6.78
C ALA A 86 -13.15 -7.32 -8.10
N ASP A 87 -14.29 -6.90 -8.58
CA ASP A 87 -14.84 -7.37 -9.85
C ASP A 87 -13.97 -6.91 -11.04
N ALA A 88 -13.51 -5.64 -11.02
CA ALA A 88 -12.64 -5.10 -12.06
C ALA A 88 -11.27 -5.81 -12.10
N ILE A 89 -10.60 -6.01 -10.97
CA ILE A 89 -9.27 -6.67 -10.96
C ILE A 89 -9.38 -8.14 -11.41
N SER A 90 -10.47 -8.83 -11.05
CA SER A 90 -10.75 -10.21 -11.50
C SER A 90 -10.85 -10.31 -13.04
N GLU A 91 -11.41 -9.29 -13.71
CA GLU A 91 -11.45 -9.27 -15.18
C GLU A 91 -10.06 -9.13 -15.81
N TYR A 92 -9.16 -8.36 -15.21
CA TYR A 92 -7.76 -8.28 -15.64
C TYR A 92 -7.02 -9.61 -15.39
N ASP A 93 -7.27 -10.28 -14.28
CA ASP A 93 -6.69 -11.59 -13.94
C ASP A 93 -7.14 -12.70 -14.89
N LYS A 94 -8.40 -12.69 -15.34
CA LYS A 94 -8.88 -13.63 -16.37
C LYS A 94 -8.13 -13.44 -17.70
N ARG A 95 -7.92 -12.19 -18.10
CA ARG A 95 -7.29 -11.87 -19.38
C ARG A 95 -5.78 -12.14 -19.42
N ILE A 96 -5.08 -12.06 -18.28
CA ILE A 96 -3.63 -12.36 -18.22
C ILE A 96 -3.37 -13.86 -18.45
N ALA A 97 -4.30 -14.72 -18.07
CA ALA A 97 -4.18 -16.17 -18.29
C ALA A 97 -4.02 -16.54 -19.77
N ASP A 98 -4.76 -15.84 -20.65
CA ASP A 98 -4.71 -16.07 -22.09
C ASP A 98 -3.69 -15.17 -22.80
N GLY A 99 -3.61 -13.90 -22.38
CA GLY A 99 -2.81 -12.87 -23.06
C GLY A 99 -1.34 -12.78 -22.62
N GLY A 100 -1.01 -13.36 -21.47
CA GLY A 100 0.35 -13.47 -20.97
C GLY A 100 1.16 -12.17 -21.02
N LYS A 101 2.38 -12.28 -21.56
CA LYS A 101 3.34 -11.15 -21.63
C LYS A 101 2.82 -9.97 -22.45
N GLU A 102 2.18 -10.21 -23.57
CA GLU A 102 1.65 -9.14 -24.43
C GLU A 102 0.57 -8.33 -23.70
N TYR A 103 -0.35 -9.03 -23.04
CA TYR A 103 -1.41 -8.38 -22.27
C TYR A 103 -0.83 -7.53 -21.12
N TYR A 104 0.15 -8.06 -20.38
CA TYR A 104 0.82 -7.32 -19.32
C TYR A 104 1.39 -5.99 -19.82
N TYR A 105 2.10 -5.99 -20.96
CA TYR A 105 2.70 -4.76 -21.49
C TYR A 105 1.65 -3.77 -21.99
N LYS A 106 0.53 -4.25 -22.56
CA LYS A 106 -0.60 -3.39 -22.92
C LYS A 106 -1.23 -2.73 -21.69
N VAL A 107 -1.42 -3.49 -20.61
CA VAL A 107 -1.91 -2.95 -19.33
C VAL A 107 -0.94 -1.92 -18.75
N ARG A 108 0.39 -2.17 -18.83
CA ARG A 108 1.40 -1.23 -18.38
C ARG A 108 1.41 0.07 -19.19
N GLU A 109 1.19 0.00 -20.47
CA GLU A 109 1.06 1.18 -21.34
C GLU A 109 -0.16 2.01 -20.92
N ASN A 110 -1.33 1.40 -20.79
CA ASN A 110 -2.54 2.08 -20.31
C ASN A 110 -2.34 2.74 -18.93
N TYR A 111 -1.72 2.04 -17.99
CA TYR A 111 -1.37 2.60 -16.69
C TYR A 111 -0.51 3.86 -16.83
N ASN A 112 0.55 3.80 -17.63
CA ASN A 112 1.45 4.93 -17.83
C ASN A 112 0.76 6.09 -18.52
N ASP A 113 -0.13 5.85 -19.46
CA ASP A 113 -0.92 6.89 -20.13
C ASP A 113 -1.86 7.61 -19.16
N LYS A 114 -2.53 6.87 -18.27
CA LYS A 114 -3.37 7.46 -17.22
C LYS A 114 -2.53 8.26 -16.22
N MET A 115 -1.35 7.74 -15.84
CA MET A 115 -0.41 8.46 -14.98
C MET A 115 0.02 9.81 -15.58
N MET A 116 0.34 9.84 -16.87
CA MET A 116 0.72 11.10 -17.55
C MET A 116 -0.42 12.13 -17.62
N ARG A 117 -1.69 11.66 -17.64
CA ARG A 117 -2.87 12.50 -17.62
C ARG A 117 -3.36 12.84 -16.21
N ALA A 118 -2.70 12.33 -15.18
CA ALA A 118 -3.09 12.45 -13.76
C ALA A 118 -4.54 11.96 -13.48
N GLU A 119 -4.96 10.88 -14.13
CA GLU A 119 -6.29 10.27 -14.00
C GLU A 119 -6.31 9.25 -12.87
N TYR A 120 -6.40 9.71 -11.63
CA TYR A 120 -6.43 8.87 -10.41
C TYR A 120 -7.85 8.39 -10.11
N ASP A 121 -8.34 7.45 -10.90
CA ASP A 121 -9.66 6.83 -10.80
C ASP A 121 -9.61 5.34 -10.40
N MET A 122 -10.75 4.67 -10.44
CA MET A 122 -10.88 3.23 -10.16
C MET A 122 -10.01 2.40 -11.11
N GLU A 123 -10.03 2.71 -12.40
CA GLU A 123 -9.25 1.95 -13.38
C GLU A 123 -7.75 2.04 -13.09
N LEU A 124 -7.21 3.24 -12.83
CA LEU A 124 -5.79 3.39 -12.48
C LEU A 124 -5.43 2.62 -11.21
N ALA A 125 -6.30 2.60 -10.20
CA ALA A 125 -6.10 1.82 -8.98
C ALA A 125 -6.01 0.31 -9.25
N VAL A 126 -6.91 -0.21 -10.08
CA VAL A 126 -6.92 -1.62 -10.52
C VAL A 126 -5.66 -1.96 -11.31
N LEU A 127 -5.29 -1.12 -12.29
CA LEU A 127 -4.09 -1.29 -13.09
C LEU A 127 -2.82 -1.30 -12.22
N PHE A 128 -2.73 -0.39 -11.24
CA PHE A 128 -1.63 -0.33 -10.30
C PHE A 128 -1.45 -1.63 -9.52
N VAL A 129 -2.53 -2.13 -8.89
CA VAL A 129 -2.47 -3.37 -8.10
C VAL A 129 -2.19 -4.58 -8.99
N PHE A 130 -2.84 -4.69 -10.15
CA PHE A 130 -2.58 -5.73 -11.13
C PHE A 130 -1.10 -5.75 -11.54
N LEU A 131 -0.54 -4.63 -11.97
CA LEU A 131 0.86 -4.54 -12.37
C LEU A 131 1.81 -4.90 -11.23
N ASN A 132 1.54 -4.45 -10.01
CA ASN A 132 2.35 -4.81 -8.85
C ASN A 132 2.36 -6.33 -8.58
N LYS A 133 1.23 -7.01 -8.74
CA LYS A 133 1.12 -8.46 -8.53
C LYS A 133 1.80 -9.28 -9.63
N HIS A 134 1.79 -8.78 -10.85
CA HIS A 134 2.30 -9.47 -12.04
C HIS A 134 3.67 -8.99 -12.52
N CYS A 135 4.28 -7.99 -11.88
CA CYS A 135 5.63 -7.54 -12.21
C CYS A 135 6.72 -8.35 -11.47
N PHE A 136 7.95 -8.23 -11.95
CA PHE A 136 9.11 -8.87 -11.37
C PHE A 136 9.28 -8.46 -9.89
N ASN A 137 9.26 -9.43 -9.00
CA ASN A 137 9.38 -9.31 -7.54
C ASN A 137 8.34 -8.40 -6.86
N GLY A 138 7.29 -7.98 -7.55
CA GLY A 138 6.31 -7.03 -7.01
C GLY A 138 6.90 -5.64 -6.73
N LEU A 139 7.94 -5.27 -7.48
CA LEU A 139 8.60 -3.98 -7.32
C LEU A 139 7.72 -2.86 -7.91
N TYR A 140 7.68 -1.73 -7.23
CA TYR A 140 7.23 -0.48 -7.85
C TYR A 140 8.45 0.36 -8.18
N ARG A 141 8.65 0.65 -9.46
CA ARG A 141 9.76 1.47 -9.94
C ARG A 141 9.34 2.25 -11.17
N VAL A 142 9.72 3.52 -11.18
CA VAL A 142 9.52 4.40 -12.33
C VAL A 142 10.87 4.78 -12.96
N ASN A 143 10.87 5.08 -14.25
CA ASN A 143 12.03 5.62 -14.95
C ASN A 143 12.15 7.15 -14.74
N GLY A 144 13.16 7.77 -15.30
CA GLY A 144 13.39 9.23 -15.22
C GLY A 144 12.26 10.11 -15.78
N ARG A 145 11.27 9.52 -16.49
CA ARG A 145 10.06 10.20 -16.95
C ARG A 145 8.88 10.04 -15.98
N GLY A 146 9.05 9.29 -14.88
CA GLY A 146 7.97 8.94 -13.96
C GLY A 146 7.10 7.78 -14.43
N LEU A 147 7.50 7.03 -15.46
CA LEU A 147 6.72 5.92 -16.01
C LEU A 147 7.12 4.58 -15.38
N PHE A 148 6.13 3.77 -14.99
CA PHE A 148 6.33 2.42 -14.48
C PHE A 148 7.01 1.54 -15.54
N ASN A 149 8.11 0.87 -15.17
CA ASN A 149 8.96 0.18 -16.13
C ASN A 149 9.37 -1.25 -15.72
N VAL A 150 8.74 -1.82 -14.69
CA VAL A 150 9.09 -3.17 -14.22
C VAL A 150 8.58 -4.23 -15.21
N PRO A 151 9.38 -5.26 -15.53
CA PRO A 151 8.99 -6.31 -16.48
C PRO A 151 8.00 -7.30 -15.84
N TYR A 152 7.32 -8.07 -16.71
CA TYR A 152 6.42 -9.16 -16.33
C TYR A 152 7.15 -10.31 -15.62
N ASN A 153 6.53 -10.91 -14.62
CA ASN A 153 7.07 -12.04 -13.86
C ASN A 153 6.62 -13.43 -14.36
N ASN A 154 5.88 -13.48 -15.47
CA ASN A 154 5.26 -14.67 -16.04
C ASN A 154 4.26 -15.39 -15.10
N SER A 155 3.69 -14.69 -14.11
CA SER A 155 2.65 -15.23 -13.24
C SER A 155 1.26 -14.96 -13.80
N VAL A 156 0.40 -15.98 -13.76
CA VAL A 156 -1.03 -15.89 -14.08
C VAL A 156 -1.89 -16.10 -12.82
N ARG A 157 -1.30 -15.98 -11.62
CA ARG A 157 -2.02 -16.11 -10.35
C ARG A 157 -2.94 -14.91 -10.15
N GLU A 158 -4.06 -15.14 -9.49
CA GLU A 158 -4.95 -14.08 -9.06
C GLU A 158 -4.21 -12.98 -8.29
N SER A 159 -4.52 -11.73 -8.58
CA SER A 159 -3.95 -10.57 -7.92
C SER A 159 -4.41 -10.44 -6.48
N CYS A 160 -5.72 -10.47 -6.27
CA CYS A 160 -6.35 -10.39 -4.95
C CYS A 160 -7.71 -11.08 -4.99
N SER A 161 -8.04 -11.90 -4.00
CA SER A 161 -9.40 -12.45 -3.91
C SER A 161 -10.40 -11.38 -3.45
N LYS A 162 -11.68 -11.53 -3.81
CA LYS A 162 -12.76 -10.62 -3.41
C LYS A 162 -12.84 -10.50 -1.88
N GLU A 163 -12.72 -11.62 -1.18
CA GLU A 163 -12.77 -11.65 0.28
C GLU A 163 -11.62 -10.86 0.91
N SER A 164 -10.42 -10.92 0.33
CA SER A 164 -9.27 -10.16 0.82
C SER A 164 -9.46 -8.66 0.61
N ILE A 165 -10.02 -8.24 -0.52
CA ILE A 165 -10.34 -6.82 -0.80
C ILE A 165 -11.42 -6.32 0.18
N MET A 166 -12.46 -7.12 0.44
CA MET A 166 -13.51 -6.77 1.40
C MET A 166 -12.95 -6.61 2.81
N ALA A 167 -12.07 -7.51 3.26
CA ALA A 167 -11.42 -7.42 4.57
C ALA A 167 -10.54 -6.16 4.67
N VAL A 168 -9.77 -5.83 3.63
CA VAL A 168 -9.00 -4.59 3.55
C VAL A 168 -9.91 -3.37 3.64
N SER A 169 -10.99 -3.32 2.84
CA SER A 169 -11.95 -2.21 2.88
C SER A 169 -12.54 -2.02 4.28
N GLN A 170 -12.96 -3.10 4.93
CA GLN A 170 -13.53 -3.05 6.27
C GLN A 170 -12.53 -2.43 7.28
N SER A 171 -11.26 -2.84 7.24
CA SER A 171 -10.23 -2.29 8.12
C SER A 171 -9.99 -0.80 7.87
N LEU A 172 -10.13 -0.33 6.63
CA LEU A 172 -9.88 1.05 6.24
C LEU A 172 -11.02 2.03 6.59
N GLN A 173 -12.21 1.55 7.01
CA GLN A 173 -13.39 2.44 7.18
C GLN A 173 -13.14 3.58 8.19
N LYS A 174 -12.45 3.32 9.27
CA LYS A 174 -12.14 4.31 10.33
C LYS A 174 -10.81 5.04 10.14
N VAL A 175 -10.08 4.76 9.07
CA VAL A 175 -8.74 5.30 8.83
C VAL A 175 -8.82 6.63 8.09
N LYS A 176 -8.07 7.62 8.53
CA LYS A 176 -7.79 8.82 7.74
C LYS A 176 -6.63 8.50 6.78
N ILE A 177 -6.94 8.42 5.50
CA ILE A 177 -5.94 8.20 4.44
C ILE A 177 -5.50 9.57 3.91
N MET A 178 -4.20 9.82 3.94
CA MET A 178 -3.59 11.05 3.44
C MET A 178 -2.65 10.76 2.27
N LYS A 179 -2.44 11.77 1.45
CA LYS A 179 -1.50 11.74 0.33
C LYS A 179 -0.53 12.90 0.47
N GLY A 180 0.76 12.63 0.34
CA GLY A 180 1.77 13.68 0.25
C GLY A 180 2.92 13.53 1.22
N ASP A 181 3.54 14.66 1.52
CA ASP A 181 4.71 14.72 2.37
C ASP A 181 4.44 14.16 3.77
N PHE A 182 5.40 13.44 4.32
CA PHE A 182 5.31 12.79 5.64
C PHE A 182 5.06 13.79 6.77
N GLN A 183 5.61 14.99 6.66
CA GLN A 183 5.48 16.03 7.68
C GLN A 183 4.01 16.43 7.87
N ASN A 184 3.24 16.59 6.78
CA ASN A 184 1.83 16.91 6.87
C ASN A 184 1.01 15.90 7.68
N ALA A 185 1.42 14.63 7.66
CA ALA A 185 0.82 13.61 8.51
C ALA A 185 1.32 13.75 9.96
N CYS A 186 2.63 13.90 10.16
CA CYS A 186 3.25 14.05 11.48
C CYS A 186 2.72 15.27 12.24
N ASP A 187 2.43 16.38 11.56
CA ASP A 187 1.85 17.60 12.15
C ASP A 187 0.46 17.39 12.79
N LEU A 188 -0.17 16.25 12.52
CA LEU A 188 -1.46 15.87 13.11
C LEU A 188 -1.31 14.96 14.34
N ALA A 189 -0.08 14.60 14.71
CA ALA A 189 0.15 13.77 15.88
C ALA A 189 -0.16 14.55 17.17
N GLU A 190 -0.86 13.87 18.08
CA GLU A 190 -1.21 14.40 19.38
C GLU A 190 -0.43 13.67 20.47
N LYS A 191 -0.31 14.30 21.64
CA LYS A 191 0.37 13.68 22.80
C LYS A 191 -0.28 12.34 23.15
N GLY A 192 0.53 11.29 23.18
CA GLY A 192 0.09 9.92 23.47
C GLY A 192 -0.25 9.10 22.23
N ASP A 193 -0.10 9.65 21.03
CA ASP A 193 -0.19 8.88 19.80
C ASP A 193 1.10 8.06 19.56
N PHE A 194 0.98 6.94 18.88
CA PHE A 194 2.11 6.14 18.43
C PHE A 194 2.35 6.40 16.94
N VAL A 195 3.54 6.93 16.61
CA VAL A 195 3.94 7.21 15.22
C VAL A 195 4.97 6.18 14.78
N PHE A 196 4.59 5.34 13.79
CA PHE A 196 5.48 4.35 13.19
C PHE A 196 6.16 4.92 11.96
N ILE A 197 7.46 5.23 12.07
CA ILE A 197 8.25 5.83 10.99
C ILE A 197 9.10 4.76 10.32
N ASP A 198 8.74 4.39 9.09
CA ASP A 198 9.49 3.48 8.21
C ASP A 198 9.84 4.20 6.91
N SER A 199 10.72 5.19 7.01
CA SER A 199 11.15 6.01 5.86
C SER A 199 12.00 5.23 4.87
N PRO A 200 12.09 5.66 3.60
CA PRO A 200 13.09 5.16 2.67
C PRO A 200 14.50 5.24 3.26
N TYR A 201 15.32 4.23 3.00
CA TYR A 201 16.69 4.18 3.53
C TYR A 201 17.61 5.15 2.80
N ALA A 202 18.57 5.71 3.53
CA ALA A 202 19.62 6.48 2.91
C ALA A 202 20.49 5.57 2.02
N PRO A 203 20.75 5.95 0.76
CA PRO A 203 21.56 5.14 -0.13
C PRO A 203 23.00 5.04 0.43
N LEU A 204 23.51 3.81 0.53
CA LEU A 204 24.89 3.55 0.98
C LEU A 204 25.94 4.09 -0.02
N ASN A 205 25.57 4.26 -1.29
CA ASN A 205 26.40 4.81 -2.33
C ASN A 205 25.65 5.91 -3.09
N PRO A 206 26.32 7.02 -3.48
CA PRO A 206 25.69 8.13 -4.23
C PRO A 206 25.07 7.72 -5.58
N THR A 207 25.42 6.56 -6.11
CA THR A 207 24.93 6.01 -7.39
C THR A 207 23.76 5.03 -7.23
N SER A 208 23.38 4.68 -6.03
CA SER A 208 22.26 3.76 -5.76
C SER A 208 20.96 4.54 -5.75
N PHE A 209 20.33 4.71 -6.91
CA PHE A 209 19.02 5.30 -7.05
C PHE A 209 17.92 4.23 -6.84
N GLU A 210 17.32 4.19 -5.68
CA GLU A 210 16.02 3.55 -5.45
C GLU A 210 14.95 4.64 -5.37
N SER A 211 14.35 5.01 -6.50
CA SER A 211 13.30 6.02 -6.51
C SER A 211 11.92 5.36 -6.59
N TYR A 212 11.18 5.40 -5.48
CA TYR A 212 9.72 5.15 -5.44
C TYR A 212 8.92 6.29 -6.06
N THR A 213 9.56 7.45 -6.22
CA THR A 213 9.06 8.64 -6.91
C THR A 213 10.16 9.21 -7.79
N LYS A 214 9.79 10.09 -8.71
CA LYS A 214 10.74 10.77 -9.61
C LYS A 214 11.80 11.58 -8.84
N GLU A 215 11.43 12.10 -7.67
CA GLU A 215 12.27 13.01 -6.87
C GLU A 215 13.09 12.28 -5.80
N GLY A 216 12.72 11.02 -5.46
CA GLY A 216 13.41 10.22 -4.45
C GLY A 216 13.23 10.76 -3.02
N PHE A 217 13.99 10.19 -2.06
CA PHE A 217 14.08 10.65 -0.68
C PHE A 217 15.55 11.01 -0.39
N ASP A 218 15.90 12.28 -0.55
CA ASP A 218 17.25 12.79 -0.50
C ASP A 218 17.78 13.03 0.93
N ILE A 219 19.03 13.47 1.04
CA ILE A 219 19.66 13.75 2.34
C ILE A 219 18.97 14.87 3.11
N GLU A 220 18.38 15.84 2.39
CA GLU A 220 17.64 16.94 3.01
C GLU A 220 16.31 16.44 3.60
N SER A 221 15.63 15.54 2.89
CA SER A 221 14.45 14.84 3.40
C SER A 221 14.76 14.02 4.66
N HIS A 222 15.92 13.37 4.72
CA HIS A 222 16.37 12.66 5.94
C HIS A 222 16.67 13.62 7.10
N ARG A 223 17.27 14.80 6.86
CA ARG A 223 17.50 15.82 7.88
C ARG A 223 16.17 16.36 8.44
N ARG A 224 15.26 16.74 7.54
CA ARG A 224 13.93 17.18 7.92
C ARG A 224 13.16 16.12 8.71
N LEU A 225 13.26 14.85 8.32
CA LEU A 225 12.66 13.76 9.09
C LEU A 225 13.27 13.64 10.51
N ALA A 226 14.57 13.83 10.64
CA ALA A 226 15.21 13.83 11.96
C ALA A 226 14.76 15.00 12.85
N ASP A 227 14.47 16.17 12.27
CA ASP A 227 13.91 17.30 13.00
C ASP A 227 12.47 17.02 13.43
N VAL A 228 11.62 16.54 12.53
CA VAL A 228 10.23 16.09 12.85
C VAL A 228 10.24 15.02 13.95
N PHE A 229 11.16 14.06 13.89
CA PHE A 229 11.28 13.02 14.93
C PHE A 229 11.58 13.63 16.32
N ARG A 230 12.45 14.67 16.40
CA ARG A 230 12.74 15.36 17.67
C ARG A 230 11.55 16.16 18.19
N GLU A 231 10.72 16.69 17.31
CA GLU A 231 9.51 17.44 17.69
C GLU A 231 8.41 16.49 18.22
N LEU A 232 8.37 15.24 17.76
CA LEU A 232 7.41 14.21 18.17
C LEU A 232 7.77 13.55 19.52
N THR A 233 9.01 13.64 19.98
CA THR A 233 9.53 12.99 21.21
C THR A 233 9.70 13.95 22.36
#